data_92e6bdd2c4bd7a20f2487390a1a71960
#
_entry.id   92e6bdd2c4bd7a20f2487390a1a71960
#
_cell.length_a   1.000
_cell.length_b   1.000
_cell.length_c   1.000
_cell.angle_alpha   90.00
_cell.angle_beta   90.00
_cell.angle_gamma   90.00
#
_symmetry.space_group_name_H-M   'P 1'
#
loop_
_entity.id
_entity.type
_entity.pdbx_description
1 polymer ?
#
loop_
_entity_poly.entity_id
_entity_poly.type
_entity_poly.pdbx_seq_one_letter_code
_entity_poly.pdbx_strand_id
1 'polypeptide(L)'
;MRSVLVLAMCLWATGCASSRPFVDEPIIDRKGVDMSRYYVDKAECEVYAKEVRTGEKVARGAVGGAVVGGTIGAIVSRGPDSAERGAGVGAVTGGVRGAQEGAQETERVVKQCLRGRGYRVLN
;
A
#
# COMPACT_ATOMS: atom_id res chain seq x y z
N MET A 1 -11.83 27.85 -22.52
CA MET A 1 -10.66 27.19 -23.12
C MET A 1 -9.61 26.73 -22.08
N ARG A 2 -9.34 27.49 -21.01
CA ARG A 2 -8.36 27.10 -19.95
C ARG A 2 -8.81 25.84 -19.16
N SER A 3 -10.11 25.71 -18.86
CA SER A 3 -10.63 24.55 -18.10
C SER A 3 -10.57 23.22 -18.86
N VAL A 4 -10.69 23.25 -20.19
CA VAL A 4 -10.59 22.06 -21.05
C VAL A 4 -9.14 21.56 -21.14
N LEU A 5 -8.17 22.49 -21.15
CA LEU A 5 -6.74 22.16 -21.16
C LEU A 5 -6.29 21.50 -19.86
N VAL A 6 -6.82 21.93 -18.71
CA VAL A 6 -6.51 21.34 -17.40
C VAL A 6 -7.09 19.92 -17.28
N LEU A 7 -8.34 19.72 -17.77
CA LEU A 7 -8.95 18.39 -17.81
C LEU A 7 -8.21 17.42 -18.74
N ALA A 8 -7.74 17.86 -19.90
CA ALA A 8 -6.96 17.06 -20.82
C ALA A 8 -5.60 16.65 -20.21
N MET A 9 -4.96 17.55 -19.44
CA MET A 9 -3.68 17.27 -18.80
C MET A 9 -3.79 16.26 -17.65
N CYS A 10 -4.94 16.22 -16.93
CA CYS A 10 -5.20 15.22 -15.90
C CYS A 10 -5.44 13.81 -16.47
N LEU A 11 -6.00 13.67 -17.67
CA LEU A 11 -6.22 12.37 -18.30
C LEU A 11 -4.93 11.69 -18.77
N TRP A 12 -3.87 12.43 -19.04
CA TRP A 12 -2.58 11.87 -19.49
C TRP A 12 -1.73 11.36 -18.31
N ALA A 13 -2.03 11.77 -17.08
CA ALA A 13 -1.30 11.37 -15.88
C ALA A 13 -1.70 9.97 -15.34
N THR A 14 -2.79 9.38 -15.83
CA THR A 14 -3.27 8.07 -15.36
C THR A 14 -2.55 6.86 -15.98
N GLY A 15 -1.59 7.09 -16.88
CA GLY A 15 -0.96 6.03 -17.68
C GLY A 15 0.17 5.24 -17.02
N CYS A 16 0.67 5.57 -15.84
CA CYS A 16 1.88 4.94 -15.27
C CYS A 16 1.73 4.39 -13.84
N ALA A 17 0.52 4.11 -13.36
CA ALA A 17 0.31 3.55 -12.04
C ALA A 17 0.21 2.01 -12.03
N SER A 18 0.93 1.32 -12.90
CA SER A 18 1.18 -0.13 -12.78
C SER A 18 2.38 -0.43 -11.88
N SER A 19 2.57 0.35 -10.82
CA SER A 19 3.41 -0.06 -9.71
C SER A 19 2.68 -1.19 -8.99
N ARG A 20 2.96 -2.43 -9.38
CA ARG A 20 2.61 -3.57 -8.54
C ARG A 20 3.12 -3.23 -7.14
N PRO A 21 2.27 -3.25 -6.10
CA PRO A 21 2.77 -3.07 -4.75
C PRO A 21 3.92 -4.06 -4.58
N PHE A 22 5.03 -3.63 -3.98
CA PHE A 22 6.15 -4.46 -3.59
C PHE A 22 5.63 -5.51 -2.59
N VAL A 23 4.91 -6.49 -3.08
CA VAL A 23 4.60 -7.70 -2.33
C VAL A 23 5.72 -8.65 -2.70
N ASP A 24 6.68 -8.80 -1.82
CA ASP A 24 7.75 -9.77 -2.01
C ASP A 24 7.12 -11.16 -2.08
N GLU A 25 7.23 -11.80 -3.24
CA GLU A 25 6.71 -13.14 -3.44
C GLU A 25 7.39 -14.11 -2.45
N PRO A 26 6.64 -14.98 -1.76
CA PRO A 26 7.23 -15.93 -0.82
C PRO A 26 8.23 -16.83 -1.54
N ILE A 27 9.47 -16.80 -1.09
CA ILE A 27 10.53 -17.69 -1.59
C ILE A 27 10.51 -18.95 -0.73
N ILE A 28 10.25 -20.10 -1.37
CA ILE A 28 10.23 -21.39 -0.67
C ILE A 28 11.40 -22.27 -1.07
N ASP A 29 11.85 -23.13 -0.16
CA ASP A 29 12.74 -24.25 -0.48
C ASP A 29 11.95 -25.29 -1.29
N ARG A 30 12.28 -25.39 -2.57
CA ARG A 30 11.57 -26.28 -3.53
C ARG A 30 11.98 -27.75 -3.42
N LYS A 31 12.96 -28.07 -2.61
CA LYS A 31 13.47 -29.45 -2.51
C LYS A 31 12.40 -30.38 -1.91
N GLY A 32 11.93 -31.32 -2.72
CA GLY A 32 10.90 -32.29 -2.31
C GLY A 32 9.47 -31.75 -2.25
N VAL A 33 9.23 -30.53 -2.77
CA VAL A 33 7.91 -29.91 -2.78
C VAL A 33 7.18 -30.21 -4.09
N ASP A 34 5.92 -30.66 -4.01
CA ASP A 34 5.02 -30.71 -5.16
C ASP A 34 4.58 -29.29 -5.51
N MET A 35 5.09 -28.78 -6.62
CA MET A 35 4.82 -27.41 -7.05
C MET A 35 3.35 -27.18 -7.45
N SER A 36 2.66 -28.22 -7.95
CA SER A 36 1.24 -28.09 -8.29
C SER A 36 0.40 -27.82 -7.04
N ARG A 37 0.67 -28.58 -5.99
CA ARG A 37 0.02 -28.40 -4.69
C ARG A 37 0.40 -27.06 -4.05
N TYR A 38 1.67 -26.66 -4.16
CA TYR A 38 2.13 -25.37 -3.67
C TYR A 38 1.34 -24.19 -4.24
N TYR A 39 1.09 -24.18 -5.55
CA TYR A 39 0.33 -23.08 -6.17
C TYR A 39 -1.12 -23.02 -5.70
N VAL A 40 -1.76 -24.16 -5.45
CA VAL A 40 -3.10 -24.22 -4.86
C VAL A 40 -3.08 -23.68 -3.43
N ASP A 41 -2.16 -24.18 -2.61
CA ASP A 41 -2.01 -23.74 -1.22
C ASP A 41 -1.67 -22.24 -1.11
N LYS A 42 -0.84 -21.73 -2.01
CA LYS A 42 -0.51 -20.31 -2.11
C LYS A 42 -1.76 -19.47 -2.43
N ALA A 43 -2.54 -19.89 -3.42
CA ALA A 43 -3.75 -19.17 -3.81
C ALA A 43 -4.77 -19.11 -2.65
N GLU A 44 -4.93 -20.19 -1.90
CA GLU A 44 -5.78 -20.20 -0.71
C GLU A 44 -5.25 -19.28 0.41
N CYS A 45 -3.94 -19.27 0.64
CA CYS A 45 -3.32 -18.36 1.61
C CYS A 45 -3.48 -16.89 1.20
N GLU A 46 -3.46 -16.59 -0.10
CA GLU A 46 -3.73 -15.24 -0.62
C GLU A 46 -5.19 -14.82 -0.41
N VAL A 47 -6.13 -15.76 -0.43
CA VAL A 47 -7.55 -15.48 -0.08
C VAL A 47 -7.65 -15.03 1.38
N TYR A 48 -7.02 -15.73 2.32
CA TYR A 48 -6.99 -15.28 3.73
C TYR A 48 -6.33 -13.93 3.91
N ALA A 49 -5.27 -13.66 3.15
CA ALA A 49 -4.56 -12.37 3.21
C ALA A 49 -5.42 -11.19 2.72
N LYS A 50 -6.46 -11.42 1.91
CA LYS A 50 -7.41 -10.37 1.49
C LYS A 50 -8.25 -9.83 2.64
N GLU A 51 -8.36 -10.55 3.75
CA GLU A 51 -9.04 -10.06 4.95
C GLU A 51 -8.25 -8.96 5.68
N VAL A 52 -6.97 -8.77 5.33
CA VAL A 52 -6.17 -7.65 5.85
C VAL A 52 -6.78 -6.34 5.39
N ARG A 53 -7.16 -5.49 6.35
CA ARG A 53 -7.82 -4.19 6.11
C ARG A 53 -6.86 -3.11 5.63
N THR A 54 -6.27 -3.31 4.46
CA THR A 54 -5.31 -2.36 3.87
C THR A 54 -5.96 -0.98 3.64
N GLY A 55 -7.21 -0.94 3.19
CA GLY A 55 -7.94 0.32 3.00
C GLY A 55 -8.09 1.13 4.28
N GLU A 56 -8.35 0.48 5.41
CA GLU A 56 -8.42 1.14 6.73
C GLU A 56 -7.06 1.72 7.14
N LYS A 57 -5.98 1.02 6.88
CA LYS A 57 -4.61 1.50 7.16
C LYS A 57 -4.25 2.71 6.30
N VAL A 58 -4.60 2.68 5.01
CA VAL A 58 -4.44 3.83 4.10
C VAL A 58 -5.21 5.04 4.60
N ALA A 59 -6.49 4.86 4.96
CA ALA A 59 -7.33 5.94 5.47
C ALA A 59 -6.78 6.51 6.78
N ARG A 60 -6.40 5.66 7.72
CA ARG A 60 -5.82 6.08 9.00
C ARG A 60 -4.50 6.82 8.81
N GLY A 61 -3.64 6.33 7.93
CA GLY A 61 -2.38 6.99 7.57
C GLY A 61 -2.60 8.36 6.91
N ALA A 62 -3.55 8.45 5.99
CA ALA A 62 -3.90 9.70 5.32
C ALA A 62 -4.45 10.75 6.29
N VAL A 63 -5.38 10.36 7.18
CA VAL A 63 -5.94 11.26 8.19
C VAL A 63 -4.85 11.73 9.17
N GLY A 64 -4.07 10.81 9.72
CA GLY A 64 -2.97 11.15 10.63
C GLY A 64 -1.93 12.05 9.97
N GLY A 65 -1.56 11.75 8.73
CA GLY A 65 -0.63 12.56 7.95
C GLY A 65 -1.18 13.96 7.65
N ALA A 66 -2.47 14.09 7.33
CA ALA A 66 -3.12 15.38 7.10
C ALA A 66 -3.11 16.26 8.36
N VAL A 67 -3.42 15.69 9.52
CA VAL A 67 -3.39 16.42 10.80
C VAL A 67 -2.00 16.92 11.12
N VAL A 68 -0.99 16.05 11.06
CA VAL A 68 0.40 16.41 11.35
C VAL A 68 0.92 17.43 10.33
N GLY A 69 0.72 17.16 9.03
CA GLY A 69 1.17 18.04 7.96
C GLY A 69 0.50 19.41 7.98
N GLY A 70 -0.80 19.45 8.27
CA GLY A 70 -1.55 20.71 8.43
C GLY A 70 -1.06 21.54 9.61
N THR A 71 -0.80 20.90 10.76
CA THR A 71 -0.26 21.57 11.94
C THR A 71 1.13 22.15 11.69
N ILE A 72 2.02 21.36 11.08
CA ILE A 72 3.37 21.83 10.72
C ILE A 72 3.29 22.96 9.69
N GLY A 73 2.46 22.80 8.65
CA GLY A 73 2.23 23.83 7.65
C GLY A 73 1.78 25.17 8.24
N ALA A 74 0.85 25.14 9.18
CA ALA A 74 0.36 26.33 9.88
C ALA A 74 1.43 27.03 10.72
N ILE A 75 2.35 26.25 11.34
CA ILE A 75 3.42 26.81 12.21
C ILE A 75 4.58 27.36 11.38
N VAL A 76 5.01 26.63 10.34
CA VAL A 76 6.23 26.96 9.58
C VAL A 76 5.99 28.07 8.56
N SER A 77 4.82 28.10 7.95
CA SER A 77 4.50 29.06 6.86
C SER A 77 3.38 29.99 7.30
N ARG A 78 3.63 31.31 7.20
CA ARG A 78 2.68 32.35 7.61
C ARG A 78 1.61 32.70 6.55
N GLY A 79 1.44 31.86 5.53
CA GLY A 79 0.44 32.09 4.48
C GLY A 79 -0.92 31.49 4.83
N PRO A 80 -2.04 32.04 4.33
CA PRO A 80 -3.40 31.56 4.62
C PRO A 80 -3.61 30.10 4.16
N ASP A 81 -2.92 29.65 3.11
CA ASP A 81 -3.08 28.32 2.51
C ASP A 81 -2.05 27.29 2.99
N SER A 82 -1.20 27.68 3.93
CA SER A 82 -0.06 26.82 4.34
C SER A 82 -0.49 25.57 5.09
N ALA A 83 -1.51 25.67 5.93
CA ALA A 83 -2.09 24.54 6.63
C ALA A 83 -2.73 23.52 5.65
N GLU A 84 -3.45 24.04 4.66
CA GLU A 84 -4.13 23.21 3.64
C GLU A 84 -3.11 22.46 2.76
N ARG A 85 -2.06 23.14 2.30
CA ARG A 85 -0.98 22.51 1.52
C ARG A 85 -0.24 21.46 2.35
N GLY A 86 0.06 21.78 3.61
CA GLY A 86 0.69 20.84 4.54
C GLY A 86 -0.18 19.62 4.81
N ALA A 87 -1.47 19.80 5.01
CA ALA A 87 -2.44 18.73 5.17
C ALA A 87 -2.52 17.83 3.92
N GLY A 88 -2.53 18.42 2.72
CA GLY A 88 -2.56 17.68 1.46
C GLY A 88 -1.33 16.80 1.27
N VAL A 89 -0.13 17.35 1.46
CA VAL A 89 1.14 16.59 1.38
C VAL A 89 1.18 15.51 2.45
N GLY A 90 0.78 15.83 3.68
CA GLY A 90 0.74 14.89 4.79
C GLY A 90 -0.24 13.74 4.55
N ALA A 91 -1.42 14.02 3.98
CA ALA A 91 -2.41 12.99 3.64
C ALA A 91 -1.86 12.00 2.61
N VAL A 92 -1.23 12.49 1.55
CA VAL A 92 -0.62 11.63 0.51
C VAL A 92 0.49 10.78 1.11
N THR A 93 1.42 11.40 1.84
CA THR A 93 2.56 10.68 2.45
C THR A 93 2.09 9.64 3.47
N GLY A 94 1.13 10.00 4.31
CA GLY A 94 0.55 9.10 5.31
C GLY A 94 -0.24 7.96 4.67
N GLY A 95 -0.98 8.23 3.60
CA GLY A 95 -1.70 7.23 2.83
C GLY A 95 -0.76 6.19 2.19
N VAL A 96 0.37 6.64 1.62
CA VAL A 96 1.41 5.75 1.07
C VAL A 96 2.01 4.85 2.15
N ARG A 97 2.31 5.42 3.34
CA ARG A 97 2.77 4.62 4.48
C ARG A 97 1.76 3.56 4.90
N GLY A 98 0.49 3.93 5.03
CA GLY A 98 -0.59 3.00 5.38
C GLY A 98 -0.74 1.87 4.34
N ALA A 99 -0.56 2.17 3.05
CA ALA A 99 -0.56 1.18 1.98
C ALA A 99 0.61 0.19 2.11
N GLN A 100 1.81 0.69 2.41
CA GLN A 100 3.00 -0.14 2.63
C GLN A 100 2.83 -1.07 3.84
N GLU A 101 2.32 -0.55 4.97
CA GLU A 101 2.03 -1.35 6.16
C GLU A 101 0.99 -2.44 5.87
N GLY A 102 -0.07 -2.12 5.13
CA GLY A 102 -1.07 -3.07 4.69
C GLY A 102 -0.49 -4.17 3.80
N ALA A 103 0.37 -3.81 2.84
CA ALA A 103 1.03 -4.76 1.95
C ALA A 103 1.96 -5.71 2.73
N GLN A 104 2.76 -5.19 3.66
CA GLN A 104 3.63 -6.01 4.51
C GLN A 104 2.84 -6.98 5.39
N GLU A 105 1.71 -6.56 5.93
CA GLU A 105 0.88 -7.45 6.73
C GLU A 105 0.23 -8.55 5.89
N THR A 106 -0.28 -8.21 4.70
CA THR A 106 -0.78 -9.18 3.72
C THR A 106 0.28 -10.24 3.42
N GLU A 107 1.50 -9.82 3.15
CA GLU A 107 2.64 -10.71 2.90
C GLU A 107 2.94 -11.62 4.10
N ARG A 108 2.94 -11.06 5.31
CA ARG A 108 3.14 -11.85 6.54
C ARG A 108 2.08 -12.93 6.70
N VAL A 109 0.82 -12.62 6.42
CA VAL A 109 -0.29 -13.58 6.49
C VAL A 109 -0.06 -14.72 5.51
N VAL A 110 0.30 -14.43 4.25
CA VAL A 110 0.60 -15.47 3.25
C VAL A 110 1.77 -16.35 3.69
N LYS A 111 2.88 -15.74 4.11
CA LYS A 111 4.06 -16.48 4.57
C LYS A 111 3.77 -17.35 5.79
N GLN A 112 3.00 -16.84 6.74
CA GLN A 112 2.63 -17.60 7.94
C GLN A 112 1.69 -18.75 7.62
N CYS A 113 0.72 -18.55 6.72
CA CYS A 113 -0.17 -19.59 6.24
C CYS A 113 0.61 -20.71 5.54
N LEU A 114 1.54 -20.38 4.63
CA LEU A 114 2.38 -21.36 3.96
C LEU A 114 3.28 -22.14 4.93
N ARG A 115 3.85 -21.46 5.94
CA ARG A 115 4.62 -22.15 7.00
C ARG A 115 3.74 -23.11 7.79
N GLY A 116 2.49 -22.73 8.09
CA GLY A 116 1.52 -23.61 8.76
C GLY A 116 1.15 -24.86 7.95
N ARG A 117 1.26 -24.79 6.61
CA ARG A 117 1.08 -25.93 5.70
C ARG A 117 2.33 -26.77 5.48
N GLY A 118 3.44 -26.43 6.16
CA GLY A 118 4.69 -27.20 6.13
C GLY A 118 5.68 -26.72 5.08
N TYR A 119 5.44 -25.61 4.38
CA TYR A 119 6.41 -25.04 3.45
C TYR A 119 7.52 -24.29 4.17
N ARG A 120 8.76 -24.53 3.76
CA ARG A 120 9.91 -23.79 4.27
C ARG A 120 10.07 -22.47 3.53
N VAL A 121 9.49 -21.40 4.09
CA VAL A 121 9.58 -20.04 3.55
C VAL A 121 10.90 -19.43 4.00
N LEU A 122 11.68 -18.90 3.04
CA LEU A 122 13.08 -18.46 3.24
C LEU A 122 13.21 -16.95 3.49
N ASN A 123 12.20 -16.13 3.08
CA ASN A 123 12.20 -14.67 3.27
C ASN A 123 11.19 -14.17 4.30
#